data_4783016298a903ad0e5da3a7d064d77c
#
_entry.id   4783016298a903ad0e5da3a7d064d77c
#
_cell.length_a   1.000
_cell.length_b   1.000
_cell.length_c   1.000
_cell.angle_alpha   90.00
_cell.angle_beta   90.00
_cell.angle_gamma   90.00
#
_symmetry.space_group_name_H-M   'P 1'
#
loop_
_entity.id
_entity.type
_entity.pdbx_description
1 polymer ?
#
loop_
_entity_poly.entity_id
_entity_poly.type
_entity_poly.pdbx_seq_one_letter_code
_entity_poly.pdbx_strand_id
1 'polypeptide(L)'
;TVKIGYPDKWRDYSGLDIDRSKSYYENVEAASKFETAYELSKIGKPVDKSEWHMNPQTVNAYYNPTTNEICFPAGILQPPFFNAKADDAVNYGAIGVVIGHEMSHGFDDQGRNYDKEGNLVNWWSKADDENFKARTQILVDWFNGIEVIKGTFANGKFTLGENIADNGGVNISFVAMQKAIKEGQVNGGEMDGYSAAERFFI
;
A
#
# COMPACT_ATOMS: atom_id res chain seq x y z
N THR A 1 -5.88 11.58 0.04
CA THR A 1 -5.89 11.64 -1.45
C THR A 1 -5.81 10.23 -2.01
N VAL A 2 -6.43 9.98 -3.18
CA VAL A 2 -6.34 8.70 -3.91
C VAL A 2 -5.75 8.96 -5.28
N LYS A 3 -4.76 8.17 -5.68
CA LYS A 3 -4.11 8.20 -7.00
C LYS A 3 -4.30 6.85 -7.69
N ILE A 4 -4.71 6.86 -8.96
CA ILE A 4 -5.03 5.65 -9.72
C ILE A 4 -4.45 5.75 -11.13
N GLY A 5 -3.76 4.70 -11.57
CA GLY A 5 -3.28 4.53 -12.93
C GLY A 5 -1.91 5.14 -13.19
N TYR A 6 -1.86 6.43 -13.48
CA TYR A 6 -0.63 7.16 -13.82
C TYR A 6 -0.77 8.66 -13.48
N PRO A 7 0.36 9.39 -13.33
CA PRO A 7 0.32 10.81 -12.97
C PRO A 7 -0.18 11.69 -14.12
N ASP A 8 -0.91 12.76 -13.79
CA ASP A 8 -1.32 13.77 -14.79
C ASP A 8 -0.11 14.53 -15.36
N LYS A 9 0.91 14.72 -14.50
CA LYS A 9 2.16 15.39 -14.88
C LYS A 9 3.33 14.41 -14.71
N TRP A 10 3.95 14.08 -15.83
CA TRP A 10 5.13 13.23 -15.85
C TRP A 10 6.36 13.97 -15.36
N ARG A 11 7.28 13.23 -14.72
CA ARG A 11 8.57 13.77 -14.34
C ARG A 11 9.37 14.14 -15.59
N ASP A 12 9.97 15.35 -15.58
CA ASP A 12 10.85 15.81 -16.65
C ASP A 12 12.26 15.24 -16.46
N TYR A 13 12.71 14.44 -17.39
CA TYR A 13 14.05 13.85 -17.47
C TYR A 13 14.94 14.51 -18.52
N SER A 14 14.53 15.63 -19.12
CA SER A 14 15.31 16.31 -20.18
C SER A 14 16.69 16.76 -19.73
N GLY A 15 16.88 17.00 -18.43
CA GLY A 15 18.18 17.34 -17.84
C GLY A 15 19.06 16.14 -17.50
N LEU A 16 18.60 14.90 -17.73
CA LEU A 16 19.40 13.69 -17.48
C LEU A 16 20.14 13.25 -18.72
N ASP A 17 21.46 13.36 -18.69
CA ASP A 17 22.35 12.95 -19.79
C ASP A 17 22.88 11.53 -19.55
N ILE A 18 22.33 10.57 -20.31
CA ILE A 18 22.79 9.17 -20.36
C ILE A 18 23.47 8.93 -21.69
N ASP A 19 24.77 8.60 -21.67
CA ASP A 19 25.62 8.48 -22.85
C ASP A 19 26.09 7.02 -23.02
N ARG A 20 25.83 6.45 -24.19
CA ARG A 20 26.27 5.07 -24.54
C ARG A 20 27.79 4.91 -24.62
N SER A 21 28.55 5.99 -24.81
CA SER A 21 30.01 5.97 -24.83
C SER A 21 30.63 5.93 -23.45
N LYS A 22 29.88 6.26 -22.42
CA LYS A 22 30.28 6.20 -21.01
C LYS A 22 30.08 4.82 -20.42
N SER A 23 30.83 4.52 -19.37
CA SER A 23 30.65 3.29 -18.61
C SER A 23 29.29 3.26 -17.90
N TYR A 24 28.85 2.06 -17.51
CA TYR A 24 27.64 1.90 -16.69
C TYR A 24 27.73 2.72 -15.39
N TYR A 25 28.91 2.71 -14.74
CA TYR A 25 29.15 3.48 -13.51
C TYR A 25 28.93 4.99 -13.71
N GLU A 26 29.51 5.58 -14.76
CA GLU A 26 29.37 7.01 -15.07
C GLU A 26 27.90 7.38 -15.35
N ASN A 27 27.16 6.51 -16.03
CA ASN A 27 25.73 6.72 -16.28
C ASN A 27 24.89 6.61 -14.98
N VAL A 28 25.20 5.67 -14.10
CA VAL A 28 24.55 5.56 -12.78
C VAL A 28 24.88 6.77 -11.92
N GLU A 29 26.13 7.27 -11.94
CA GLU A 29 26.52 8.48 -11.23
C GLU A 29 25.76 9.72 -11.76
N ALA A 30 25.61 9.85 -13.07
CA ALA A 30 24.81 10.93 -13.68
C ALA A 30 23.34 10.87 -13.24
N ALA A 31 22.73 9.69 -13.24
CA ALA A 31 21.37 9.47 -12.77
C ALA A 31 21.23 9.81 -11.28
N SER A 32 22.18 9.40 -10.45
CA SER A 32 22.17 9.69 -9.00
C SER A 32 22.32 11.19 -8.71
N LYS A 33 23.18 11.89 -9.46
CA LYS A 33 23.33 13.34 -9.35
C LYS A 33 22.05 14.08 -9.75
N PHE A 34 21.41 13.64 -10.84
CA PHE A 34 20.13 14.19 -11.29
C PHE A 34 19.04 14.00 -10.22
N GLU A 35 18.94 12.79 -9.65
CA GLU A 35 17.99 12.48 -8.59
C GLU A 35 18.22 13.34 -7.34
N THR A 36 19.48 13.41 -6.89
CA THR A 36 19.85 14.21 -5.72
C THR A 36 19.53 15.70 -5.93
N ALA A 37 19.83 16.25 -7.11
CA ALA A 37 19.52 17.64 -7.44
C ALA A 37 18.01 17.90 -7.43
N TYR A 38 17.22 16.96 -7.92
CA TYR A 38 15.75 17.02 -7.88
C TYR A 38 15.24 17.04 -6.44
N GLU A 39 15.69 16.11 -5.59
CA GLU A 39 15.28 16.07 -4.18
C GLU A 39 15.69 17.34 -3.42
N LEU A 40 16.93 17.82 -3.61
CA LEU A 40 17.38 19.06 -3.00
C LEU A 40 16.58 20.29 -3.48
N SER A 41 16.07 20.26 -4.70
CA SER A 41 15.25 21.35 -5.26
C SER A 41 13.91 21.54 -4.54
N LYS A 42 13.46 20.56 -3.76
CA LYS A 42 12.21 20.60 -2.97
C LYS A 42 12.38 21.36 -1.65
N ILE A 43 13.61 21.52 -1.16
CA ILE A 43 13.88 22.20 0.11
C ILE A 43 13.32 23.61 0.09
N GLY A 44 12.56 23.96 1.11
CA GLY A 44 11.93 25.27 1.26
C GLY A 44 10.70 25.50 0.38
N LYS A 45 10.22 24.50 -0.33
CA LYS A 45 8.98 24.54 -1.11
C LYS A 45 7.85 23.78 -0.40
N PRO A 46 6.59 24.13 -0.65
CA PRO A 46 5.45 23.32 -0.22
C PRO A 46 5.54 21.91 -0.81
N VAL A 47 4.98 20.93 -0.07
CA VAL A 47 4.88 19.54 -0.54
C VAL A 47 4.01 19.48 -1.80
N ASP A 48 4.56 18.92 -2.88
CA ASP A 48 3.81 18.69 -4.11
C ASP A 48 3.05 17.34 -4.00
N LYS A 49 1.77 17.44 -3.68
CA LYS A 49 0.88 16.25 -3.57
C LYS A 49 0.54 15.62 -4.92
N SER A 50 0.96 16.20 -6.05
CA SER A 50 0.77 15.59 -7.38
C SER A 50 1.88 14.60 -7.74
N GLU A 51 3.00 14.64 -7.03
CA GLU A 51 4.14 13.76 -7.27
C GLU A 51 3.81 12.29 -6.97
N TRP A 52 4.23 11.39 -7.86
CA TRP A 52 4.13 9.95 -7.68
C TRP A 52 5.46 9.37 -7.20
N HIS A 53 5.40 8.47 -6.21
CA HIS A 53 6.59 7.81 -5.64
C HIS A 53 6.80 6.40 -6.20
N MET A 54 5.96 5.99 -7.17
CA MET A 54 6.04 4.69 -7.82
C MET A 54 5.72 4.84 -9.31
N ASN A 55 6.42 4.10 -10.15
CA ASN A 55 6.20 4.14 -11.60
C ASN A 55 4.88 3.45 -11.97
N PRO A 56 4.16 3.93 -13.01
CA PRO A 56 2.87 3.36 -13.39
C PRO A 56 2.87 1.87 -13.78
N GLN A 57 3.99 1.35 -14.27
CA GLN A 57 4.13 -0.07 -14.61
C GLN A 57 4.44 -0.98 -13.40
N THR A 58 4.67 -0.42 -12.24
CA THR A 58 4.98 -1.18 -11.03
C THR A 58 3.74 -1.96 -10.57
N VAL A 59 3.90 -3.28 -10.39
CA VAL A 59 2.86 -4.15 -9.84
C VAL A 59 2.93 -4.06 -8.32
N ASN A 60 2.45 -2.96 -7.78
CA ASN A 60 2.36 -2.67 -6.35
C ASN A 60 1.44 -1.48 -6.12
N ALA A 61 1.21 -1.14 -4.84
CA ALA A 61 0.53 0.07 -4.37
C ALA A 61 1.36 0.71 -3.25
N TYR A 62 0.96 1.88 -2.76
CA TYR A 62 1.58 2.44 -1.57
C TYR A 62 0.65 3.41 -0.82
N TYR A 63 0.86 3.50 0.49
CA TYR A 63 0.42 4.61 1.31
C TYR A 63 1.62 5.53 1.61
N ASN A 64 1.43 6.84 1.51
CA ASN A 64 2.44 7.82 1.92
C ASN A 64 1.91 8.65 3.09
N PRO A 65 2.46 8.50 4.31
CA PRO A 65 1.98 9.22 5.48
C PRO A 65 2.24 10.73 5.41
N THR A 66 3.30 11.17 4.71
CA THR A 66 3.67 12.59 4.62
C THR A 66 2.72 13.41 3.74
N THR A 67 2.01 12.76 2.82
CA THR A 67 0.99 13.36 1.95
C THR A 67 -0.41 12.88 2.27
N ASN A 68 -0.53 11.89 3.16
CA ASN A 68 -1.77 11.18 3.50
C ASN A 68 -2.51 10.73 2.25
N GLU A 69 -1.86 9.87 1.47
CA GLU A 69 -2.36 9.39 0.18
C GLU A 69 -2.16 7.89 0.00
N ILE A 70 -3.08 7.28 -0.75
CA ILE A 70 -2.94 5.92 -1.30
C ILE A 70 -2.81 6.00 -2.81
N CYS A 71 -1.97 5.15 -3.38
CA CYS A 71 -1.66 5.14 -4.81
C CYS A 71 -1.70 3.73 -5.38
N PHE A 72 -2.42 3.56 -6.48
CA PHE A 72 -2.56 2.30 -7.22
C PHE A 72 -2.10 2.51 -8.67
N PRO A 73 -0.82 2.25 -8.99
CA PRO A 73 -0.31 2.30 -10.35
C PRO A 73 -1.06 1.37 -11.30
N ALA A 74 -1.09 1.70 -12.59
CA ALA A 74 -1.76 0.89 -13.60
C ALA A 74 -1.27 -0.57 -13.63
N GLY A 75 -0.02 -0.80 -13.26
CA GLY A 75 0.60 -2.13 -13.21
C GLY A 75 -0.11 -3.13 -12.31
N ILE A 76 -0.71 -2.69 -11.19
CA ILE A 76 -1.45 -3.59 -10.29
C ILE A 76 -2.93 -3.74 -10.70
N LEU A 77 -3.48 -2.84 -11.52
CA LEU A 77 -4.88 -2.81 -11.93
C LEU A 77 -5.18 -3.78 -13.07
N GLN A 78 -4.66 -5.00 -12.98
CA GLN A 78 -4.80 -6.09 -13.95
C GLN A 78 -4.77 -7.45 -13.24
N PRO A 79 -5.17 -8.54 -13.90
CA PRO A 79 -5.09 -9.88 -13.32
C PRO A 79 -3.67 -10.21 -12.83
N PRO A 80 -3.52 -10.87 -11.66
CA PRO A 80 -4.60 -11.45 -10.86
C PRO A 80 -5.25 -10.48 -9.85
N PHE A 81 -4.77 -9.24 -9.70
CA PHE A 81 -5.25 -8.32 -8.68
C PHE A 81 -6.60 -7.68 -9.02
N PHE A 82 -6.80 -7.30 -10.28
CA PHE A 82 -8.07 -6.74 -10.75
C PHE A 82 -8.45 -7.29 -12.13
N ASN A 83 -9.70 -7.71 -12.27
CA ASN A 83 -10.26 -8.12 -13.54
C ASN A 83 -11.71 -7.59 -13.66
N ALA A 84 -11.92 -6.61 -14.55
CA ALA A 84 -13.23 -6.01 -14.77
C ALA A 84 -14.33 -7.00 -15.28
N LYS A 85 -13.91 -8.22 -15.70
CA LYS A 85 -14.83 -9.28 -16.16
C LYS A 85 -15.01 -10.39 -15.12
N ALA A 86 -14.26 -10.37 -14.02
CA ALA A 86 -14.40 -11.33 -12.94
C ALA A 86 -15.60 -10.98 -12.05
N ASP A 87 -16.04 -11.96 -11.27
CA ASP A 87 -17.00 -11.75 -10.19
C ASP A 87 -16.49 -10.70 -9.19
N ASP A 88 -17.39 -9.86 -8.71
CA ASP A 88 -17.03 -8.79 -7.78
C ASP A 88 -16.45 -9.31 -6.46
N ALA A 89 -16.95 -10.48 -5.95
CA ALA A 89 -16.41 -11.06 -4.74
C ALA A 89 -14.91 -11.40 -4.88
N VAL A 90 -14.48 -11.89 -6.04
CA VAL A 90 -13.06 -12.13 -6.36
C VAL A 90 -12.27 -10.82 -6.39
N ASN A 91 -12.80 -9.77 -7.01
CA ASN A 91 -12.15 -8.46 -7.02
C ASN A 91 -12.04 -7.84 -5.61
N TYR A 92 -13.07 -8.04 -4.76
CA TYR A 92 -13.00 -7.64 -3.35
C TYR A 92 -11.92 -8.42 -2.59
N GLY A 93 -11.75 -9.72 -2.88
CA GLY A 93 -10.72 -10.58 -2.28
C GLY A 93 -9.30 -10.28 -2.78
N ALA A 94 -9.16 -9.66 -3.94
CA ALA A 94 -7.89 -9.31 -4.55
C ALA A 94 -7.57 -7.81 -4.38
N ILE A 95 -7.91 -6.97 -5.36
CA ILE A 95 -7.59 -5.52 -5.28
C ILE A 95 -8.27 -4.83 -4.10
N GLY A 96 -9.46 -5.30 -3.69
CA GLY A 96 -10.16 -4.76 -2.52
C GLY A 96 -9.35 -4.93 -1.24
N VAL A 97 -8.69 -6.08 -1.05
CA VAL A 97 -7.77 -6.31 0.08
C VAL A 97 -6.57 -5.39 0.00
N VAL A 98 -5.98 -5.19 -1.19
CA VAL A 98 -4.85 -4.25 -1.38
C VAL A 98 -5.28 -2.82 -1.03
N ILE A 99 -6.48 -2.39 -1.45
CA ILE A 99 -7.01 -1.06 -1.10
C ILE A 99 -7.14 -0.92 0.42
N GLY A 100 -7.70 -1.91 1.10
CA GLY A 100 -7.82 -1.92 2.55
C GLY A 100 -6.47 -1.96 3.27
N HIS A 101 -5.47 -2.68 2.71
CA HIS A 101 -4.09 -2.74 3.18
C HIS A 101 -3.45 -1.34 3.17
N GLU A 102 -3.48 -0.64 2.04
CA GLU A 102 -2.92 0.72 1.94
C GLU A 102 -3.63 1.72 2.86
N MET A 103 -4.95 1.60 3.02
CA MET A 103 -5.68 2.42 3.98
C MET A 103 -5.25 2.13 5.43
N SER A 104 -4.95 0.87 5.75
CA SER A 104 -4.54 0.44 7.10
C SER A 104 -3.15 0.91 7.48
N HIS A 105 -2.25 1.12 6.50
CA HIS A 105 -0.93 1.72 6.74
C HIS A 105 -0.99 3.10 7.41
N GLY A 106 -2.06 3.85 7.22
CA GLY A 106 -2.27 5.12 7.95
C GLY A 106 -2.41 4.96 9.46
N PHE A 107 -2.63 3.72 9.94
CA PHE A 107 -2.88 3.38 11.34
C PHE A 107 -1.96 2.26 11.85
N ASP A 108 -0.95 1.84 11.08
CA ASP A 108 0.05 0.88 11.51
C ASP A 108 1.02 1.49 12.54
N ASP A 109 2.05 0.76 12.94
CA ASP A 109 3.01 1.19 13.96
C ASP A 109 3.84 2.41 13.54
N GLN A 110 3.97 2.68 12.24
CA GLN A 110 4.69 3.83 11.67
C GLN A 110 3.72 4.93 11.23
N GLY A 111 2.71 4.61 10.42
CA GLY A 111 1.76 5.58 9.86
C GLY A 111 0.96 6.33 10.92
N ARG A 112 0.62 5.66 12.04
CA ARG A 112 -0.08 6.28 13.17
C ARG A 112 0.65 7.49 13.79
N ASN A 113 1.93 7.65 13.51
CA ASN A 113 2.72 8.77 14.02
C ASN A 113 2.54 10.06 13.22
N TYR A 114 1.79 10.00 12.13
CA TYR A 114 1.50 11.15 11.28
C TYR A 114 0.03 11.58 11.42
N ASP A 115 -0.20 12.88 11.41
CA ASP A 115 -1.55 13.42 11.36
C ASP A 115 -2.09 13.43 9.90
N LYS A 116 -3.34 13.84 9.74
CA LYS A 116 -3.98 13.89 8.40
C LYS A 116 -3.35 14.92 7.46
N GLU A 117 -2.58 15.87 7.97
CA GLU A 117 -1.82 16.85 7.21
C GLU A 117 -0.45 16.34 6.78
N GLY A 118 0.00 15.19 7.32
CA GLY A 118 1.29 14.57 7.04
C GLY A 118 2.42 15.03 7.98
N ASN A 119 2.08 15.65 9.09
CA ASN A 119 3.07 16.05 10.09
C ASN A 119 3.33 14.89 11.06
N LEU A 120 4.58 14.72 11.45
CA LEU A 120 4.98 13.76 12.49
C LEU A 120 4.56 14.30 13.88
N VAL A 121 3.37 13.93 14.32
CA VAL A 121 2.74 14.43 15.55
C VAL A 121 2.03 13.29 16.26
N ASN A 122 2.23 13.18 17.58
CA ASN A 122 1.43 12.27 18.40
C ASN A 122 0.03 12.85 18.64
N TRP A 123 -0.95 12.36 17.90
CA TRP A 123 -2.35 12.76 17.97
C TRP A 123 -3.25 11.72 18.69
N TRP A 124 -2.67 10.58 19.06
CA TRP A 124 -3.39 9.52 19.77
C TRP A 124 -3.55 9.85 21.25
N SER A 125 -4.70 9.50 21.84
CA SER A 125 -4.83 9.53 23.29
C SER A 125 -3.96 8.44 23.93
N LYS A 126 -3.66 8.62 25.22
CA LYS A 126 -2.92 7.59 25.97
C LYS A 126 -3.65 6.24 25.96
N ALA A 127 -4.99 6.25 26.08
CA ALA A 127 -5.79 5.03 26.05
C ALA A 127 -5.75 4.33 24.67
N ASP A 128 -5.77 5.10 23.58
CA ASP A 128 -5.65 4.54 22.22
C ASP A 128 -4.28 3.91 22.00
N ASP A 129 -3.21 4.58 22.45
CA ASP A 129 -1.84 4.05 22.37
C ASP A 129 -1.67 2.76 23.16
N GLU A 130 -2.19 2.69 24.39
CA GLU A 130 -2.16 1.49 25.22
C GLU A 130 -2.95 0.33 24.59
N ASN A 131 -4.15 0.60 24.08
CA ASN A 131 -4.99 -0.37 23.39
C ASN A 131 -4.33 -0.86 22.07
N PHE A 132 -3.74 0.04 21.30
CA PHE A 132 -3.02 -0.32 20.09
C PHE A 132 -1.86 -1.28 20.41
N LYS A 133 -1.00 -0.93 21.38
CA LYS A 133 0.13 -1.76 21.79
C LYS A 133 -0.30 -3.15 22.29
N ALA A 134 -1.37 -3.22 23.07
CA ALA A 134 -1.89 -4.49 23.57
C ALA A 134 -2.38 -5.41 22.43
N ARG A 135 -3.08 -4.84 21.43
CA ARG A 135 -3.60 -5.59 20.30
C ARG A 135 -2.49 -6.01 19.32
N THR A 136 -1.57 -5.11 19.03
CA THR A 136 -0.48 -5.40 18.10
C THR A 136 0.53 -6.38 18.66
N GLN A 137 0.69 -6.45 19.99
CA GLN A 137 1.53 -7.47 20.63
C GLN A 137 1.06 -8.89 20.30
N ILE A 138 -0.23 -9.10 20.13
CA ILE A 138 -0.78 -10.42 19.72
C ILE A 138 -0.25 -10.81 18.33
N LEU A 139 -0.21 -9.87 17.39
CA LEU A 139 0.36 -10.11 16.06
C LEU A 139 1.87 -10.37 16.14
N VAL A 140 2.59 -9.58 16.91
CA VAL A 140 4.04 -9.78 17.12
C VAL A 140 4.32 -11.20 17.63
N ASP A 141 3.62 -11.63 18.67
CA ASP A 141 3.82 -12.94 19.28
C ASP A 141 3.45 -14.08 18.33
N TRP A 142 2.36 -13.92 17.56
CA TRP A 142 1.94 -14.89 16.55
C TRP A 142 3.03 -15.08 15.48
N PHE A 143 3.51 -13.99 14.88
CA PHE A 143 4.51 -14.06 13.82
C PHE A 143 5.87 -14.54 14.33
N ASN A 144 6.27 -14.18 15.56
CA ASN A 144 7.47 -14.72 16.20
C ASN A 144 7.44 -16.25 16.37
N GLY A 145 6.24 -16.85 16.40
CA GLY A 145 6.06 -18.31 16.47
C GLY A 145 6.17 -19.03 15.12
N ILE A 146 6.25 -18.31 14.00
CA ILE A 146 6.30 -18.91 12.65
C ILE A 146 7.75 -19.25 12.28
N GLU A 147 8.03 -20.55 12.16
CA GLU A 147 9.31 -21.02 11.61
C GLU A 147 9.30 -20.91 10.09
N VAL A 148 10.06 -19.98 9.52
CA VAL A 148 10.09 -19.73 8.06
C VAL A 148 11.01 -20.69 7.32
N ILE A 149 12.13 -21.07 7.96
CA ILE A 149 13.01 -22.16 7.56
C ILE A 149 13.54 -22.80 8.83
N LYS A 150 13.98 -24.05 8.75
CA LYS A 150 14.42 -24.83 9.91
C LYS A 150 15.39 -24.06 10.83
N GLY A 151 14.97 -23.81 12.05
CA GLY A 151 15.74 -23.08 13.06
C GLY A 151 15.71 -21.55 12.93
N THR A 152 14.95 -20.97 11.96
CA THR A 152 14.82 -19.52 11.77
C THR A 152 13.36 -19.10 11.82
N PHE A 153 13.04 -18.21 12.74
CA PHE A 153 11.69 -17.70 12.94
C PHE A 153 11.50 -16.32 12.34
N ALA A 154 10.27 -15.99 11.99
CA ALA A 154 9.87 -14.65 11.56
C ALA A 154 10.12 -13.64 12.71
N ASN A 155 10.35 -12.40 12.36
CA ASN A 155 10.46 -11.30 13.31
C ASN A 155 9.16 -10.48 13.28
N GLY A 156 8.22 -10.83 14.15
CA GLY A 156 6.89 -10.21 14.18
C GLY A 156 6.92 -8.71 14.48
N LYS A 157 7.93 -8.22 15.18
CA LYS A 157 8.11 -6.78 15.40
C LYS A 157 8.58 -6.06 14.13
N PHE A 158 9.49 -6.67 13.39
CA PHE A 158 10.00 -6.11 12.13
C PHE A 158 8.93 -6.04 11.04
N THR A 159 8.04 -7.04 10.99
CA THR A 159 6.98 -7.14 9.99
C THR A 159 5.64 -6.57 10.45
N LEU A 160 5.59 -5.90 11.62
CA LEU A 160 4.33 -5.52 12.27
C LEU A 160 3.44 -4.64 11.40
N GLY A 161 4.01 -3.63 10.72
CA GLY A 161 3.26 -2.71 9.86
C GLY A 161 2.50 -3.45 8.76
N GLU A 162 3.21 -4.33 8.04
CA GLU A 162 2.64 -5.16 6.98
C GLU A 162 1.57 -6.12 7.52
N ASN A 163 1.82 -6.73 8.67
CA ASN A 163 0.86 -7.65 9.29
C ASN A 163 -0.43 -6.94 9.77
N ILE A 164 -0.31 -5.69 10.25
CA ILE A 164 -1.47 -4.85 10.57
C ILE A 164 -2.23 -4.50 9.29
N ALA A 165 -1.51 -4.10 8.25
CA ALA A 165 -2.09 -3.67 6.99
C ALA A 165 -2.82 -4.83 6.29
N ASP A 166 -2.25 -6.03 6.24
CA ASP A 166 -2.88 -7.23 5.68
C ASP A 166 -4.14 -7.63 6.46
N ASN A 167 -4.05 -7.68 7.79
CA ASN A 167 -5.20 -8.02 8.63
C ASN A 167 -6.33 -6.98 8.48
N GLY A 168 -5.99 -5.69 8.47
CA GLY A 168 -6.91 -4.60 8.19
C GLY A 168 -7.53 -4.70 6.81
N GLY A 169 -6.72 -4.94 5.79
CA GLY A 169 -7.11 -5.05 4.40
C GLY A 169 -8.17 -6.13 4.16
N VAL A 170 -7.91 -7.35 4.64
CA VAL A 170 -8.86 -8.47 4.54
C VAL A 170 -10.19 -8.14 5.24
N ASN A 171 -10.14 -7.64 6.47
CA ASN A 171 -11.34 -7.32 7.24
C ASN A 171 -12.16 -6.20 6.59
N ILE A 172 -11.52 -5.10 6.21
CA ILE A 172 -12.19 -3.93 5.61
C ILE A 172 -12.85 -4.33 4.29
N SER A 173 -12.13 -5.04 3.41
CA SER A 173 -12.64 -5.46 2.12
C SER A 173 -13.79 -6.46 2.25
N PHE A 174 -13.67 -7.45 3.14
CA PHE A 174 -14.73 -8.42 3.38
C PHE A 174 -16.03 -7.76 3.90
N VAL A 175 -15.93 -6.85 4.86
CA VAL A 175 -17.08 -6.09 5.38
C VAL A 175 -17.69 -5.21 4.29
N ALA A 176 -16.86 -4.58 3.47
CA ALA A 176 -17.31 -3.77 2.34
C ALA A 176 -18.09 -4.62 1.31
N MET A 177 -17.57 -5.80 0.96
CA MET A 177 -18.27 -6.76 0.10
C MET A 177 -19.62 -7.18 0.68
N GLN A 178 -19.66 -7.56 1.96
CA GLN A 178 -20.91 -7.96 2.62
C GLN A 178 -21.95 -6.83 2.61
N LYS A 179 -21.49 -5.58 2.80
CA LYS A 179 -22.36 -4.40 2.71
C LYS A 179 -22.89 -4.24 1.29
N ALA A 180 -22.04 -4.34 0.27
CA ALA A 180 -22.42 -4.23 -1.12
C ALA A 180 -23.43 -5.33 -1.56
N ILE A 181 -23.27 -6.55 -1.05
CA ILE A 181 -24.23 -7.64 -1.25
C ILE A 181 -25.58 -7.28 -0.62
N LYS A 182 -25.60 -6.80 0.62
CA LYS A 182 -26.83 -6.38 1.32
C LYS A 182 -27.57 -5.24 0.60
N GLU A 183 -26.82 -4.36 -0.04
CA GLU A 183 -27.35 -3.24 -0.84
C GLU A 183 -27.73 -3.64 -2.27
N GLY A 184 -27.52 -4.90 -2.67
CA GLY A 184 -27.84 -5.43 -4.00
C GLY A 184 -26.89 -4.96 -5.11
N GLN A 185 -25.69 -4.46 -4.74
CA GLN A 185 -24.66 -4.00 -5.67
C GLN A 185 -23.76 -5.14 -6.14
N VAL A 186 -23.59 -6.19 -5.33
CA VAL A 186 -22.76 -7.37 -5.59
C VAL A 186 -23.61 -8.63 -5.50
N ASN A 187 -23.37 -9.60 -6.38
CA ASN A 187 -24.05 -10.88 -6.34
C ASN A 187 -23.60 -11.70 -5.11
N GLY A 188 -24.47 -11.83 -4.13
CA GLY A 188 -24.27 -12.65 -2.94
C GLY A 188 -24.62 -14.13 -3.08
N GLY A 189 -25.20 -14.53 -4.23
CA GLY A 189 -25.59 -15.90 -4.51
C GLY A 189 -24.42 -16.84 -4.74
N GLU A 190 -24.73 -18.15 -4.78
CA GLU A 190 -23.77 -19.19 -5.15
C GLU A 190 -23.45 -19.10 -6.66
N MET A 191 -22.17 -19.25 -7.00
CA MET A 191 -21.66 -19.33 -8.37
C MET A 191 -20.61 -20.44 -8.43
N ASP A 192 -20.72 -21.32 -9.42
CA ASP A 192 -19.81 -22.44 -9.63
C ASP A 192 -19.61 -23.34 -8.39
N GLY A 193 -20.63 -23.44 -7.52
CA GLY A 193 -20.60 -24.20 -6.28
C GLY A 193 -19.96 -23.48 -5.09
N TYR A 194 -19.64 -22.19 -5.21
CA TYR A 194 -19.02 -21.40 -4.16
C TYR A 194 -19.91 -20.22 -3.73
N SER A 195 -20.03 -20.02 -2.42
CA SER A 195 -20.63 -18.82 -1.85
C SER A 195 -19.79 -17.57 -2.16
N ALA A 196 -20.38 -16.38 -2.05
CA ALA A 196 -19.63 -15.13 -2.23
C ALA A 196 -18.44 -15.01 -1.25
N ALA A 197 -18.59 -15.52 -0.02
CA ALA A 197 -17.51 -15.55 0.96
C ALA A 197 -16.34 -16.45 0.52
N GLU A 198 -16.65 -17.64 0.00
CA GLU A 198 -15.62 -18.55 -0.53
C GLU A 198 -14.91 -17.93 -1.74
N ARG A 199 -15.66 -17.32 -2.66
CA ARG A 199 -15.07 -16.63 -3.83
C ARG A 199 -14.19 -15.44 -3.47
N PHE A 200 -14.44 -14.79 -2.33
CA PHE A 200 -13.56 -13.74 -1.79
C PHE A 200 -12.19 -14.30 -1.39
N PHE A 201 -12.12 -15.55 -0.89
CA PHE A 201 -10.88 -16.15 -0.40
C PHE A 201 -10.18 -17.08 -1.41
N ILE A 202 -10.72 -17.24 -2.63
CA ILE A 202 -10.08 -17.99 -3.72
C ILE A 202 -9.09 -17.11 -4.47
#